data_9d1ae156093b77573857f099161e0d54
#
_entry.id   9d1ae156093b77573857f099161e0d54
#
_cell.length_a   1.000
_cell.length_b   1.000
_cell.length_c   1.000
_cell.angle_alpha   90.00
_cell.angle_beta   90.00
_cell.angle_gamma   90.00
#
_symmetry.space_group_name_H-M   'P 1'
#
loop_
_entity.id
_entity.type
_entity.pdbx_description
1 polymer ?
#
loop_
_entity_poly.entity_id
_entity_poly.type
_entity_poly.pdbx_seq_one_letter_code
_entity_poly.pdbx_strand_id
1 'polypeptide(L)'
;MTTLVSIENFIKKFSREVDENNAAIFAGAGLSVGAGFVNWSDLLREIADELNLDVDKEHDLVSLAQYHLNDRGANRDGLNRAIIDHFFNENTVTENHRILARLPITTFWTTNYDDLIERSLRDAGKIPDVKHTKEDLPRTIRNRDAVVYKMHGDAQHPNDAVIAKDDYQTYMQKRGSFVTALAGELVSKTFLFLGFSFSDPNLDHVLGRIRSEMGSCQRTHYCILRKEQKLDSDSPGDFEYRKIKQEHFINDLKCRYNIQTVLIDSYAQITDILTKIERVHKQRTIFVSGAADDYSPWAEADALDLCANISALIVKKGFRIVNGLGLGVGSAIVEG
;
A
#
# COMPACT_ATOMS: atom_id res chain seq x y z
N MET A 1 24.88 1.25 14.59
CA MET A 1 23.56 1.29 15.24
C MET A 1 22.50 1.61 14.19
N THR A 2 21.58 0.69 13.93
CA THR A 2 20.49 0.89 12.96
C THR A 2 19.52 1.90 13.58
N THR A 3 19.45 3.11 13.03
CA THR A 3 18.53 4.14 13.55
C THR A 3 17.13 3.80 13.05
N LEU A 4 16.35 3.14 13.88
CA LEU A 4 14.92 2.90 13.65
C LEU A 4 14.18 4.24 13.57
N VAL A 5 13.13 4.29 12.78
CA VAL A 5 12.25 5.47 12.74
C VAL A 5 11.20 5.33 13.83
N SER A 6 11.07 6.33 14.70
CA SER A 6 9.96 6.34 15.66
C SER A 6 8.61 6.48 14.95
N ILE A 7 7.57 5.92 15.56
CA ILE A 7 6.20 5.99 15.04
C ILE A 7 5.78 7.43 14.80
N GLU A 8 6.09 8.35 15.74
CA GLU A 8 5.74 9.77 15.62
C GLU A 8 6.43 10.44 14.43
N ASN A 9 7.74 10.16 14.25
CA ASN A 9 8.50 10.72 13.14
C ASN A 9 8.04 10.17 11.78
N PHE A 10 7.69 8.88 11.75
CA PHE A 10 7.07 8.27 10.56
C PHE A 10 5.74 8.94 10.23
N ILE A 11 4.81 9.05 11.20
CA ILE A 11 3.51 9.68 10.99
C ILE A 11 3.70 11.10 10.44
N LYS A 12 4.57 11.90 11.07
CA LYS A 12 4.84 13.27 10.62
C LYS A 12 5.35 13.34 9.18
N LYS A 13 6.32 12.48 8.81
CA LYS A 13 6.92 12.49 7.47
C LYS A 13 5.96 11.92 6.42
N PHE A 14 5.33 10.79 6.71
CA PHE A 14 4.44 10.14 5.74
C PHE A 14 3.15 10.92 5.51
N SER A 15 2.58 11.56 6.56
CA SER A 15 1.44 12.46 6.39
C SER A 15 1.74 13.63 5.46
N ARG A 16 2.97 14.13 5.46
CA ARG A 16 3.40 15.17 4.52
C ARG A 16 3.39 14.64 3.07
N GLU A 17 3.92 13.45 2.83
CA GLU A 17 3.89 12.82 1.51
C GLU A 17 2.44 12.56 1.03
N VAL A 18 1.54 12.20 1.96
CA VAL A 18 0.10 12.06 1.69
C VAL A 18 -0.51 13.40 1.25
N ASP A 19 -0.21 14.48 1.98
CA ASP A 19 -0.74 15.82 1.68
C ASP A 19 -0.20 16.40 0.36
N GLU A 20 1.02 16.02 -0.02
CA GLU A 20 1.68 16.44 -1.27
C GLU A 20 1.34 15.50 -2.46
N ASN A 21 0.44 14.53 -2.29
CA ASN A 21 0.08 13.49 -3.28
C ASN A 21 1.28 12.64 -3.77
N ASN A 22 2.32 12.55 -2.95
CA ASN A 22 3.53 11.78 -3.22
C ASN A 22 3.52 10.38 -2.58
N ALA A 23 2.49 10.03 -1.80
CA ALA A 23 2.38 8.75 -1.14
C ALA A 23 1.83 7.67 -2.07
N ALA A 24 2.37 6.45 -1.93
CA ALA A 24 1.86 5.24 -2.56
C ALA A 24 1.86 4.08 -1.54
N ILE A 25 0.98 3.12 -1.73
CA ILE A 25 0.90 1.90 -0.90
C ILE A 25 1.38 0.70 -1.71
N PHE A 26 2.20 -0.14 -1.08
CA PHE A 26 2.48 -1.48 -1.55
C PHE A 26 1.92 -2.49 -0.54
N ALA A 27 0.86 -3.18 -0.91
CA ALA A 27 0.16 -4.12 -0.05
C ALA A 27 0.62 -5.56 -0.34
N GLY A 28 0.96 -6.30 0.72
CA GLY A 28 1.17 -7.74 0.67
C GLY A 28 0.08 -8.49 1.41
N ALA A 29 0.15 -9.82 1.41
CA ALA A 29 -0.84 -10.72 1.98
C ALA A 29 -1.18 -10.42 3.45
N GLY A 30 -0.20 -9.97 4.24
CA GLY A 30 -0.40 -9.61 5.65
C GLY A 30 -1.41 -8.48 5.89
N LEU A 31 -1.70 -7.63 4.89
CA LEU A 31 -2.75 -6.62 5.00
C LEU A 31 -4.15 -7.25 4.95
N SER A 32 -4.31 -8.36 4.22
CA SER A 32 -5.59 -9.05 3.99
C SER A 32 -5.88 -10.16 5.01
N VAL A 33 -4.88 -10.62 5.78
CA VAL A 33 -5.07 -11.66 6.83
C VAL A 33 -6.16 -11.27 7.83
N GLY A 34 -6.21 -9.99 8.23
CA GLY A 34 -7.25 -9.48 9.14
C GLY A 34 -8.68 -9.52 8.58
N ALA A 35 -8.84 -9.70 7.28
CA ALA A 35 -10.12 -9.91 6.61
C ALA A 35 -10.52 -11.40 6.51
N GLY A 36 -9.65 -12.31 6.98
CA GLY A 36 -9.87 -13.75 6.90
C GLY A 36 -9.29 -14.40 5.64
N PHE A 37 -8.50 -13.67 4.83
CA PHE A 37 -7.80 -14.27 3.71
C PHE A 37 -6.55 -15.03 4.18
N VAL A 38 -6.23 -16.08 3.46
CA VAL A 38 -5.10 -16.96 3.75
C VAL A 38 -3.77 -16.34 3.32
N ASN A 39 -2.71 -16.75 3.98
CA ASN A 39 -1.34 -16.52 3.52
C ASN A 39 -0.93 -17.56 2.45
N TRP A 40 0.27 -17.44 1.91
CA TRP A 40 0.79 -18.34 0.87
C TRP A 40 0.89 -19.81 1.31
N SER A 41 1.28 -20.08 2.56
CA SER A 41 1.39 -21.45 3.07
C SER A 41 0.01 -22.09 3.16
N ASP A 42 -0.98 -21.34 3.67
CA ASP A 42 -2.35 -21.85 3.79
C ASP A 42 -3.00 -22.04 2.42
N LEU A 43 -2.72 -21.15 1.44
CA LEU A 43 -3.19 -21.29 0.06
C LEU A 43 -2.69 -22.59 -0.59
N LEU A 44 -1.45 -22.97 -0.31
CA LEU A 44 -0.82 -24.15 -0.94
C LEU A 44 -0.89 -25.42 -0.07
N ARG A 45 -1.59 -25.39 1.07
CA ARG A 45 -1.68 -26.53 1.98
C ARG A 45 -2.28 -27.76 1.31
N GLU A 46 -3.42 -27.63 0.65
CA GLU A 46 -4.07 -28.75 -0.07
C GLU A 46 -3.20 -29.25 -1.23
N ILE A 47 -2.52 -28.32 -1.91
CA ILE A 47 -1.56 -28.65 -2.99
C ILE A 47 -0.37 -29.45 -2.47
N ALA A 48 0.14 -29.12 -1.27
CA ALA A 48 1.20 -29.87 -0.61
C ALA A 48 0.72 -31.27 -0.20
N ASP A 49 -0.48 -31.37 0.38
CA ASP A 49 -1.09 -32.64 0.78
C ASP A 49 -1.28 -33.58 -0.42
N GLU A 50 -1.72 -33.07 -1.58
CA GLU A 50 -1.82 -33.85 -2.81
C GLU A 50 -0.47 -34.42 -3.27
N LEU A 51 0.63 -33.73 -2.98
CA LEU A 51 2.00 -34.16 -3.28
C LEU A 51 2.62 -35.01 -2.16
N ASN A 52 1.88 -35.28 -1.08
CA ASN A 52 2.39 -35.90 0.15
C ASN A 52 3.57 -35.12 0.78
N LEU A 53 3.53 -33.79 0.68
CA LEU A 53 4.49 -32.86 1.27
C LEU A 53 3.82 -32.11 2.44
N ASP A 54 4.65 -31.63 3.38
CA ASP A 54 4.21 -30.84 4.52
C ASP A 54 4.56 -29.37 4.26
N VAL A 55 3.55 -28.54 3.98
CA VAL A 55 3.75 -27.13 3.62
C VAL A 55 4.48 -26.33 4.73
N ASP A 56 4.35 -26.73 5.99
CA ASP A 56 4.98 -26.05 7.12
C ASP A 56 6.49 -26.33 7.21
N LYS A 57 6.99 -27.34 6.47
CA LYS A 57 8.42 -27.65 6.29
C LYS A 57 9.00 -27.06 5.01
N GLU A 58 8.15 -26.55 4.10
CA GLU A 58 8.59 -26.02 2.82
C GLU A 58 8.98 -24.54 2.97
N HIS A 59 10.18 -24.23 2.48
CA HIS A 59 10.70 -22.85 2.48
C HIS A 59 10.54 -22.16 1.12
N ASP A 60 10.32 -22.92 0.04
CA ASP A 60 10.14 -22.44 -1.34
C ASP A 60 8.76 -22.85 -1.86
N LEU A 61 7.75 -22.04 -1.50
CA LEU A 61 6.37 -22.27 -1.87
C LEU A 61 6.13 -22.11 -3.39
N VAL A 62 6.97 -21.33 -4.06
CA VAL A 62 6.92 -21.17 -5.53
C VAL A 62 7.31 -22.48 -6.21
N SER A 63 8.35 -23.16 -5.69
CA SER A 63 8.74 -24.47 -6.17
C SER A 63 7.69 -25.54 -5.86
N LEU A 64 7.02 -25.47 -4.71
CA LEU A 64 5.92 -26.38 -4.36
C LEU A 64 4.78 -26.30 -5.39
N ALA A 65 4.34 -25.08 -5.74
CA ALA A 65 3.35 -24.88 -6.80
C ALA A 65 3.82 -25.44 -8.17
N GLN A 66 5.12 -25.31 -8.48
CA GLN A 66 5.69 -25.88 -9.70
C GLN A 66 5.70 -27.41 -9.69
N TYR A 67 6.00 -28.03 -8.56
CA TYR A 67 5.96 -29.51 -8.44
C TYR A 67 4.56 -30.03 -8.75
N HIS A 68 3.52 -29.38 -8.24
CA HIS A 68 2.15 -29.75 -8.55
C HIS A 68 1.83 -29.62 -10.06
N LEU A 69 2.27 -28.54 -10.72
CA LEU A 69 2.11 -28.40 -12.16
C LEU A 69 2.79 -29.50 -12.94
N ASN A 70 4.02 -29.87 -12.55
CA ASN A 70 4.80 -30.91 -13.21
C ASN A 70 4.12 -32.28 -13.07
N ASP A 71 3.61 -32.59 -11.86
CA ASP A 71 2.90 -33.85 -11.58
C ASP A 71 1.60 -33.97 -12.37
N ARG A 72 0.92 -32.86 -12.63
CA ARG A 72 -0.34 -32.78 -13.37
C ARG A 72 -0.18 -32.48 -14.87
N GLY A 73 1.02 -32.65 -15.43
CA GLY A 73 1.27 -32.43 -16.86
C GLY A 73 1.02 -30.97 -17.31
N ALA A 74 1.41 -30.01 -16.49
CA ALA A 74 1.22 -28.57 -16.67
C ALA A 74 -0.26 -28.09 -16.60
N ASN A 75 -1.17 -28.91 -16.04
CA ASN A 75 -2.53 -28.49 -15.79
C ASN A 75 -2.60 -27.59 -14.56
N ARG A 76 -3.14 -26.36 -14.73
CA ARG A 76 -3.28 -25.35 -13.66
C ARG A 76 -4.58 -25.45 -12.85
N ASP A 77 -5.50 -26.34 -13.20
CA ASP A 77 -6.87 -26.35 -12.61
C ASP A 77 -6.83 -26.43 -11.09
N GLY A 78 -5.91 -27.22 -10.50
CA GLY A 78 -5.75 -27.31 -9.04
C GLY A 78 -5.34 -25.98 -8.41
N LEU A 79 -4.30 -25.31 -8.94
CA LEU A 79 -3.85 -24.01 -8.47
C LEU A 79 -4.90 -22.93 -8.68
N ASN A 80 -5.58 -22.92 -9.83
CA ASN A 80 -6.64 -21.96 -10.11
C ASN A 80 -7.82 -22.13 -9.16
N ARG A 81 -8.20 -23.38 -8.84
CA ARG A 81 -9.25 -23.68 -7.87
C ARG A 81 -8.84 -23.18 -6.46
N ALA A 82 -7.62 -23.46 -6.02
CA ALA A 82 -7.13 -22.97 -4.75
C ALA A 82 -7.22 -21.43 -4.64
N ILE A 83 -6.84 -20.70 -5.71
CA ILE A 83 -6.96 -19.23 -5.76
C ILE A 83 -8.42 -18.81 -5.66
N ILE A 84 -9.34 -19.43 -6.42
CA ILE A 84 -10.76 -19.08 -6.40
C ILE A 84 -11.35 -19.37 -5.02
N ASP A 85 -11.13 -20.57 -4.47
CA ASP A 85 -11.76 -21.02 -3.23
C ASP A 85 -11.31 -20.16 -2.03
N HIS A 86 -10.08 -19.66 -2.05
CA HIS A 86 -9.54 -18.85 -0.95
C HIS A 86 -9.76 -17.34 -1.13
N PHE A 87 -9.85 -16.82 -2.35
CA PHE A 87 -9.87 -15.36 -2.58
C PHE A 87 -11.14 -14.84 -3.26
N PHE A 88 -12.02 -15.72 -3.78
CA PHE A 88 -13.30 -15.33 -4.36
C PHE A 88 -14.43 -15.39 -3.32
N ASN A 89 -14.19 -14.87 -2.11
CA ASN A 89 -15.14 -14.85 -1.01
C ASN A 89 -15.52 -13.41 -0.64
N GLU A 90 -16.76 -13.20 -0.17
CA GLU A 90 -17.24 -11.91 0.31
C GLU A 90 -16.69 -11.56 1.72
N ASN A 91 -15.37 -11.58 1.87
CA ASN A 91 -14.74 -11.21 3.13
C ASN A 91 -14.92 -9.71 3.42
N THR A 92 -15.02 -9.37 4.70
CA THR A 92 -15.25 -7.99 5.12
C THR A 92 -13.99 -7.15 4.97
N VAL A 93 -14.12 -5.99 4.35
CA VAL A 93 -13.05 -4.99 4.27
C VAL A 93 -12.60 -4.58 5.68
N THR A 94 -11.30 -4.63 5.96
CA THR A 94 -10.77 -4.24 7.29
C THR A 94 -10.73 -2.72 7.46
N GLU A 95 -10.63 -2.25 8.71
CA GLU A 95 -10.50 -0.81 8.98
C GLU A 95 -9.23 -0.23 8.36
N ASN A 96 -8.15 -0.99 8.27
CA ASN A 96 -6.93 -0.54 7.58
C ASN A 96 -7.20 -0.19 6.10
N HIS A 97 -7.93 -1.03 5.38
CA HIS A 97 -8.31 -0.76 3.99
C HIS A 97 -9.21 0.47 3.90
N ARG A 98 -10.19 0.62 4.82
CA ARG A 98 -11.09 1.78 4.84
C ARG A 98 -10.33 3.10 5.07
N ILE A 99 -9.37 3.11 6.02
CA ILE A 99 -8.55 4.30 6.28
C ILE A 99 -7.72 4.64 5.04
N LEU A 100 -7.03 3.66 4.45
CA LEU A 100 -6.22 3.87 3.24
C LEU A 100 -7.06 4.40 2.08
N ALA A 101 -8.29 3.90 1.91
CA ALA A 101 -9.21 4.37 0.87
C ALA A 101 -9.69 5.82 1.10
N ARG A 102 -9.85 6.26 2.36
CA ARG A 102 -10.25 7.64 2.69
C ARG A 102 -9.11 8.66 2.51
N LEU A 103 -7.85 8.21 2.62
CA LEU A 103 -6.68 9.08 2.37
C LEU A 103 -6.60 9.46 0.88
N PRO A 104 -6.00 10.61 0.52
CA PRO A 104 -5.82 11.05 -0.87
C PRO A 104 -4.66 10.31 -1.55
N ILE A 105 -4.60 9.01 -1.37
CA ILE A 105 -3.60 8.14 -2.00
C ILE A 105 -4.15 7.69 -3.34
N THR A 106 -3.42 7.97 -4.41
CA THR A 106 -3.84 7.72 -5.79
C THR A 106 -3.19 6.48 -6.40
N THR A 107 -2.23 5.84 -5.70
CA THR A 107 -1.46 4.73 -6.25
C THR A 107 -1.36 3.60 -5.24
N PHE A 108 -1.82 2.43 -5.65
CA PHE A 108 -1.76 1.20 -4.89
C PHE A 108 -1.12 0.11 -5.74
N TRP A 109 -0.16 -0.59 -5.16
CA TRP A 109 0.47 -1.78 -5.70
C TRP A 109 0.20 -2.95 -4.80
N THR A 110 -0.03 -4.12 -5.37
CA THR A 110 -0.24 -5.34 -4.58
C THR A 110 0.19 -6.59 -5.33
N THR A 111 0.62 -7.58 -4.56
CA THR A 111 0.79 -8.97 -5.02
C THR A 111 -0.39 -9.86 -4.64
N ASN A 112 -1.40 -9.30 -3.92
CA ASN A 112 -2.56 -10.04 -3.46
C ASN A 112 -3.56 -10.32 -4.60
N TYR A 113 -4.21 -11.46 -4.54
CA TYR A 113 -5.25 -11.84 -5.49
C TYR A 113 -6.64 -11.29 -5.13
N ASP A 114 -6.86 -10.93 -3.85
CA ASP A 114 -8.13 -10.37 -3.36
C ASP A 114 -8.45 -8.97 -3.93
N ASP A 115 -9.69 -8.52 -3.75
CA ASP A 115 -10.21 -7.23 -4.23
C ASP A 115 -10.47 -6.22 -3.11
N LEU A 116 -9.89 -6.40 -1.92
CA LEU A 116 -10.19 -5.57 -0.74
C LEU A 116 -9.84 -4.09 -0.95
N ILE A 117 -8.75 -3.80 -1.66
CA ILE A 117 -8.33 -2.41 -1.97
C ILE A 117 -9.39 -1.78 -2.87
N GLU A 118 -9.77 -2.45 -3.94
CA GLU A 118 -10.74 -1.97 -4.92
C GLU A 118 -12.11 -1.75 -4.29
N ARG A 119 -12.57 -2.69 -3.47
CA ARG A 119 -13.84 -2.58 -2.74
C ARG A 119 -13.81 -1.41 -1.76
N SER A 120 -12.74 -1.29 -0.97
CA SER A 120 -12.62 -0.18 -0.01
C SER A 120 -12.59 1.19 -0.68
N LEU A 121 -11.98 1.31 -1.87
CA LEU A 121 -12.01 2.53 -2.66
C LEU A 121 -13.43 2.85 -3.15
N ARG A 122 -14.17 1.85 -3.67
CA ARG A 122 -15.56 2.03 -4.09
C ARG A 122 -16.47 2.41 -2.91
N ASP A 123 -16.30 1.76 -1.75
CA ASP A 123 -17.04 2.06 -0.52
C ASP A 123 -16.78 3.50 -0.03
N ALA A 124 -15.58 4.03 -0.29
CA ALA A 124 -15.23 5.42 -0.02
C ALA A 124 -15.71 6.42 -1.10
N GLY A 125 -16.49 5.97 -2.08
CA GLY A 125 -17.00 6.78 -3.18
C GLY A 125 -15.96 7.11 -4.25
N LYS A 126 -14.83 6.39 -4.29
CA LYS A 126 -13.75 6.59 -5.27
C LYS A 126 -13.85 5.61 -6.44
N ILE A 127 -13.33 6.01 -7.57
CA ILE A 127 -13.27 5.21 -8.80
C ILE A 127 -11.88 4.58 -8.92
N PRO A 128 -11.70 3.27 -8.63
CA PRO A 128 -10.43 2.58 -8.84
C PRO A 128 -10.25 2.19 -10.31
N ASP A 129 -9.06 2.45 -10.86
CA ASP A 129 -8.62 1.98 -12.17
C ASP A 129 -7.67 0.78 -11.96
N VAL A 130 -8.17 -0.43 -12.14
CA VAL A 130 -7.47 -1.69 -11.82
C VAL A 130 -6.64 -2.14 -13.03
N LYS A 131 -5.36 -2.46 -12.77
CA LYS A 131 -4.38 -2.93 -13.75
C LYS A 131 -3.91 -4.34 -13.34
N HIS A 132 -4.39 -5.37 -14.00
CA HIS A 132 -4.01 -6.76 -13.72
C HIS A 132 -3.33 -7.45 -14.91
N THR A 133 -3.42 -6.88 -16.13
CA THR A 133 -2.71 -7.32 -17.32
C THR A 133 -1.91 -6.17 -17.95
N LYS A 134 -0.95 -6.50 -18.84
CA LYS A 134 -0.19 -5.47 -19.58
C LYS A 134 -1.08 -4.67 -20.53
N GLU A 135 -2.18 -5.25 -21.00
CA GLU A 135 -3.18 -4.63 -21.87
C GLU A 135 -4.00 -3.56 -21.14
N ASP A 136 -4.07 -3.62 -19.80
CA ASP A 136 -4.77 -2.63 -18.99
C ASP A 136 -3.92 -1.37 -18.74
N LEU A 137 -2.59 -1.50 -18.74
CA LEU A 137 -1.69 -0.39 -18.42
C LEU A 137 -1.94 0.87 -19.27
N PRO A 138 -2.10 0.80 -20.62
CA PRO A 138 -2.35 1.96 -21.45
C PRO A 138 -3.78 2.49 -21.37
N ARG A 139 -4.73 1.70 -20.83
CA ARG A 139 -6.13 2.12 -20.70
C ARG A 139 -6.30 2.99 -19.47
N THR A 140 -7.08 4.05 -19.58
CA THR A 140 -7.37 4.95 -18.44
C THR A 140 -8.87 5.06 -18.25
N ILE A 141 -9.35 4.76 -17.03
CA ILE A 141 -10.74 5.01 -16.65
C ILE A 141 -10.90 6.51 -16.42
N ARG A 142 -11.95 7.09 -17.06
CA ARG A 142 -12.26 8.52 -16.89
C ARG A 142 -12.64 8.82 -15.44
N ASN A 143 -12.14 9.95 -14.92
CA ASN A 143 -12.38 10.42 -13.56
C ASN A 143 -11.94 9.41 -12.47
N ARG A 144 -10.92 8.60 -12.75
CA ARG A 144 -10.35 7.71 -11.74
C ARG A 144 -9.76 8.51 -10.58
N ASP A 145 -9.99 8.04 -9.36
CA ASP A 145 -9.41 8.61 -8.14
C ASP A 145 -8.13 7.89 -7.72
N ALA A 146 -7.99 6.60 -8.08
CA ALA A 146 -6.83 5.80 -7.75
C ALA A 146 -6.54 4.75 -8.81
N VAL A 147 -5.28 4.35 -8.94
CA VAL A 147 -4.83 3.23 -9.76
C VAL A 147 -4.41 2.09 -8.83
N VAL A 148 -4.91 0.88 -9.09
CA VAL A 148 -4.55 -0.33 -8.36
C VAL A 148 -3.82 -1.28 -9.31
N TYR A 149 -2.53 -1.50 -9.06
CA TYR A 149 -1.69 -2.40 -9.85
C TYR A 149 -1.58 -3.76 -9.17
N LYS A 150 -2.11 -4.80 -9.79
CA LYS A 150 -2.08 -6.19 -9.31
C LYS A 150 -0.97 -6.96 -10.03
N MET A 151 0.23 -6.94 -9.44
CA MET A 151 1.43 -7.52 -10.07
C MET A 151 1.31 -9.03 -10.33
N HIS A 152 0.65 -9.75 -9.44
CA HIS A 152 0.51 -11.20 -9.53
C HIS A 152 -0.84 -11.64 -10.10
N GLY A 153 -1.62 -10.72 -10.63
CA GLY A 153 -2.95 -11.02 -11.18
C GLY A 153 -4.05 -10.92 -10.13
N ASP A 154 -5.13 -11.64 -10.35
CA ASP A 154 -6.42 -11.40 -9.71
C ASP A 154 -7.18 -12.73 -9.59
N ALA A 155 -7.92 -12.93 -8.50
CA ALA A 155 -8.70 -14.15 -8.28
C ALA A 155 -9.84 -14.33 -9.31
N GLN A 156 -10.28 -13.25 -9.99
CA GLN A 156 -11.28 -13.35 -11.07
C GLN A 156 -10.66 -13.89 -12.37
N HIS A 157 -9.33 -13.83 -12.53
CA HIS A 157 -8.58 -14.29 -13.68
C HIS A 157 -7.43 -15.23 -13.27
N PRO A 158 -7.72 -16.37 -12.62
CA PRO A 158 -6.69 -17.21 -11.96
C PRO A 158 -5.69 -17.81 -12.95
N ASN A 159 -6.04 -17.95 -14.24
CA ASN A 159 -5.12 -18.40 -15.28
C ASN A 159 -3.92 -17.46 -15.50
N ASP A 160 -4.09 -16.18 -15.18
CA ASP A 160 -3.06 -15.15 -15.32
C ASP A 160 -2.31 -14.89 -13.99
N ALA A 161 -2.64 -15.62 -12.93
CA ALA A 161 -2.01 -15.48 -11.63
C ALA A 161 -0.54 -15.94 -11.65
N VAL A 162 0.32 -15.20 -10.97
CA VAL A 162 1.74 -15.52 -10.77
C VAL A 162 1.88 -16.32 -9.49
N ILE A 163 2.05 -17.63 -9.58
CA ILE A 163 2.09 -18.53 -8.42
C ILE A 163 3.20 -19.59 -8.51
N ALA A 164 3.48 -20.13 -9.70
CA ALA A 164 4.47 -21.17 -9.92
C ALA A 164 5.79 -20.61 -10.45
N LYS A 165 6.84 -21.40 -10.39
CA LYS A 165 8.20 -21.01 -10.79
C LYS A 165 8.28 -20.55 -12.26
N ASP A 166 7.56 -21.22 -13.15
CA ASP A 166 7.50 -20.84 -14.57
C ASP A 166 6.87 -19.45 -14.75
N ASP A 167 5.90 -19.06 -13.89
CA ASP A 167 5.30 -17.74 -13.95
C ASP A 167 6.33 -16.65 -13.59
N TYR A 168 7.15 -16.87 -12.56
CA TYR A 168 8.23 -15.96 -12.18
C TYR A 168 9.34 -15.91 -13.25
N GLN A 169 9.72 -17.04 -13.85
CA GLN A 169 10.74 -17.08 -14.88
C GLN A 169 10.31 -16.36 -16.17
N THR A 170 9.03 -16.45 -16.52
CA THR A 170 8.47 -15.78 -17.70
C THR A 170 7.92 -14.37 -17.38
N TYR A 171 8.04 -13.91 -16.13
CA TYR A 171 7.45 -12.66 -15.67
C TYR A 171 7.87 -11.45 -16.50
N MET A 172 9.16 -11.32 -16.78
CA MET A 172 9.67 -10.19 -17.56
C MET A 172 9.12 -10.16 -18.99
N GLN A 173 8.85 -11.30 -19.59
CA GLN A 173 8.23 -11.38 -20.92
C GLN A 173 6.74 -11.00 -20.87
N LYS A 174 6.01 -11.52 -19.89
CA LYS A 174 4.55 -11.36 -19.80
C LYS A 174 4.16 -10.02 -19.13
N ARG A 175 4.92 -9.57 -18.13
CA ARG A 175 4.58 -8.47 -17.22
C ARG A 175 5.73 -7.47 -17.00
N GLY A 176 6.75 -7.42 -17.86
CA GLY A 176 7.88 -6.49 -17.73
C GLY A 176 7.47 -5.01 -17.73
N SER A 177 6.34 -4.70 -18.35
CA SER A 177 5.74 -3.34 -18.28
C SER A 177 5.31 -2.94 -16.87
N PHE A 178 4.85 -3.89 -16.02
CA PHE A 178 4.58 -3.63 -14.60
C PHE A 178 5.87 -3.31 -13.84
N VAL A 179 6.95 -4.03 -14.12
CA VAL A 179 8.28 -3.77 -13.53
C VAL A 179 8.75 -2.36 -13.89
N THR A 180 8.57 -1.95 -15.14
CA THR A 180 8.93 -0.60 -15.60
C THR A 180 8.06 0.48 -14.93
N ALA A 181 6.75 0.26 -14.83
CA ALA A 181 5.82 1.18 -14.17
C ALA A 181 6.14 1.32 -12.68
N LEU A 182 6.37 0.19 -11.98
CA LEU A 182 6.74 0.20 -10.56
C LEU A 182 8.07 0.91 -10.31
N ALA A 183 9.06 0.72 -11.19
CA ALA A 183 10.34 1.41 -11.07
C ALA A 183 10.16 2.94 -11.17
N GLY A 184 9.35 3.43 -12.10
CA GLY A 184 9.02 4.86 -12.22
C GLY A 184 8.29 5.43 -11.00
N GLU A 185 7.35 4.67 -10.46
CA GLU A 185 6.61 5.06 -9.25
C GLU A 185 7.51 5.08 -8.00
N LEU A 186 8.42 4.10 -7.83
CA LEU A 186 9.37 4.05 -6.72
C LEU A 186 10.40 5.20 -6.76
N VAL A 187 10.72 5.72 -7.93
CA VAL A 187 11.58 6.90 -8.08
C VAL A 187 10.84 8.19 -7.71
N SER A 188 9.55 8.29 -8.04
CA SER A 188 8.76 9.53 -7.91
C SER A 188 7.95 9.62 -6.62
N LYS A 189 7.53 8.49 -6.02
CA LYS A 189 6.64 8.44 -4.85
C LYS A 189 7.30 7.79 -3.64
N THR A 190 6.85 8.18 -2.46
CA THR A 190 7.21 7.54 -1.18
C THR A 190 6.24 6.39 -0.91
N PHE A 191 6.75 5.17 -0.95
CA PHE A 191 5.96 3.97 -0.68
C PHE A 191 5.88 3.66 0.81
N LEU A 192 4.70 3.21 1.24
CA LEU A 192 4.50 2.49 2.48
C LEU A 192 4.19 1.03 2.16
N PHE A 193 5.10 0.13 2.55
CA PHE A 193 4.92 -1.31 2.43
C PHE A 193 4.16 -1.84 3.67
N LEU A 194 3.01 -2.46 3.44
CA LEU A 194 2.12 -3.00 4.47
C LEU A 194 1.85 -4.49 4.25
N GLY A 195 2.10 -5.30 5.28
CA GLY A 195 1.85 -6.74 5.21
C GLY A 195 2.70 -7.47 4.17
N PHE A 196 3.89 -6.94 3.86
CA PHE A 196 4.78 -7.46 2.83
C PHE A 196 6.07 -8.01 3.44
N SER A 197 6.51 -9.20 2.98
CA SER A 197 7.68 -9.91 3.53
C SER A 197 9.00 -9.57 2.86
N PHE A 198 9.00 -8.87 1.73
CA PHE A 198 10.16 -8.61 0.85
C PHE A 198 10.83 -9.88 0.30
N SER A 199 10.11 -10.99 0.28
CA SER A 199 10.59 -12.25 -0.29
C SER A 199 10.22 -12.41 -1.78
N ASP A 200 9.50 -11.45 -2.37
CA ASP A 200 9.09 -11.49 -3.76
C ASP A 200 10.27 -11.18 -4.71
N PRO A 201 10.65 -12.13 -5.61
CA PRO A 201 11.80 -11.96 -6.50
C PRO A 201 11.63 -10.80 -7.49
N ASN A 202 10.38 -10.50 -7.91
CA ASN A 202 10.12 -9.42 -8.86
C ASN A 202 10.35 -8.06 -8.22
N LEU A 203 9.91 -7.89 -6.95
CA LEU A 203 10.15 -6.66 -6.21
C LEU A 203 11.65 -6.50 -5.88
N ASP A 204 12.33 -7.55 -5.45
CA ASP A 204 13.79 -7.49 -5.19
C ASP A 204 14.56 -7.07 -6.45
N HIS A 205 14.18 -7.61 -7.62
CA HIS A 205 14.76 -7.21 -8.90
C HIS A 205 14.55 -5.70 -9.17
N VAL A 206 13.33 -5.17 -8.98
CA VAL A 206 13.02 -3.74 -9.20
C VAL A 206 13.82 -2.85 -8.24
N LEU A 207 13.82 -3.18 -6.94
CA LEU A 207 14.56 -2.43 -5.93
C LEU A 207 16.06 -2.47 -6.18
N GLY A 208 16.61 -3.62 -6.56
CA GLY A 208 18.02 -3.78 -6.93
C GLY A 208 18.42 -2.94 -8.13
N ARG A 209 17.56 -2.86 -9.14
CA ARG A 209 17.76 -2.02 -10.32
C ARG A 209 17.76 -0.53 -9.95
N ILE A 210 16.78 -0.06 -9.18
CA ILE A 210 16.72 1.34 -8.72
C ILE A 210 17.97 1.70 -7.92
N ARG A 211 18.42 0.81 -7.03
CA ARG A 211 19.68 1.00 -6.30
C ARG A 211 20.87 1.19 -7.25
N SER A 212 20.96 0.35 -8.27
CA SER A 212 22.07 0.43 -9.24
C SER A 212 22.04 1.73 -10.05
N GLU A 213 20.85 2.21 -10.42
CA GLU A 213 20.67 3.41 -11.24
C GLU A 213 20.78 4.71 -10.42
N MET A 214 20.19 4.75 -9.22
CA MET A 214 20.03 5.97 -8.41
C MET A 214 21.08 6.12 -7.30
N GLY A 215 21.75 5.05 -6.91
CA GLY A 215 22.76 5.05 -5.85
C GLY A 215 22.23 5.66 -4.53
N SER A 216 22.87 6.73 -4.05
CA SER A 216 22.45 7.46 -2.84
C SER A 216 21.26 8.41 -3.03
N CYS A 217 20.84 8.65 -4.28
CA CYS A 217 19.71 9.55 -4.61
C CYS A 217 18.35 8.88 -4.55
N GLN A 218 18.26 7.67 -3.99
CA GLN A 218 17.00 6.95 -3.83
C GLN A 218 16.04 7.72 -2.90
N ARG A 219 14.75 7.73 -3.29
CA ARG A 219 13.69 8.24 -2.42
C ARG A 219 13.57 7.38 -1.16
N THR A 220 13.18 7.98 -0.06
CA THR A 220 12.92 7.25 1.18
C THR A 220 11.56 6.57 1.11
N HIS A 221 11.53 5.27 1.41
CA HIS A 221 10.29 4.49 1.58
C HIS A 221 10.17 4.01 3.02
N TYR A 222 9.02 3.47 3.37
CA TYR A 222 8.73 2.96 4.71
C TYR A 222 8.15 1.56 4.65
N CYS A 223 8.44 0.75 5.66
CA CYS A 223 7.72 -0.50 5.93
C CYS A 223 7.36 -0.59 7.41
N ILE A 224 6.26 -1.28 7.71
CA ILE A 224 5.86 -1.59 9.08
C ILE A 224 6.11 -3.07 9.32
N LEU A 225 6.94 -3.40 10.30
CA LEU A 225 7.24 -4.76 10.70
C LEU A 225 6.93 -4.95 12.19
N ARG A 226 6.42 -6.13 12.55
CA ARG A 226 6.26 -6.51 13.95
C ARG A 226 7.62 -6.94 14.50
N LYS A 227 7.94 -6.50 15.72
CA LYS A 227 9.10 -6.98 16.46
C LYS A 227 9.01 -8.48 16.66
N GLU A 228 10.14 -9.16 16.55
CA GLU A 228 10.23 -10.57 16.94
C GLU A 228 9.76 -10.75 18.38
N GLN A 229 8.99 -11.79 18.60
CA GLN A 229 8.44 -12.16 19.91
C GLN A 229 8.92 -13.55 20.29
N LYS A 230 9.13 -13.74 21.59
CA LYS A 230 9.42 -15.07 22.11
C LYS A 230 8.17 -15.95 21.96
N LEU A 231 8.36 -17.12 21.39
CA LEU A 231 7.32 -18.14 21.23
C LEU A 231 7.48 -19.23 22.32
N ASP A 232 6.37 -19.82 22.71
CA ASP A 232 6.39 -20.91 23.69
C ASP A 232 7.16 -22.15 23.17
N SER A 233 7.23 -22.31 21.85
CA SER A 233 7.95 -23.38 21.16
C SER A 233 9.46 -23.10 20.97
N ASP A 234 9.97 -21.93 21.39
CA ASP A 234 11.38 -21.59 21.17
C ASP A 234 12.32 -22.45 22.00
N SER A 235 13.32 -23.01 21.34
CA SER A 235 14.50 -23.56 22.02
C SER A 235 15.41 -22.45 22.56
N PRO A 236 16.32 -22.76 23.51
CA PRO A 236 17.28 -21.77 23.98
C PRO A 236 18.10 -21.17 22.83
N GLY A 237 17.97 -19.86 22.63
CA GLY A 237 18.69 -19.12 21.59
C GLY A 237 17.87 -18.81 20.32
N ASP A 238 16.78 -19.50 20.04
CA ASP A 238 15.97 -19.28 18.82
C ASP A 238 15.43 -17.85 18.74
N PHE A 239 14.90 -17.34 19.84
CA PHE A 239 14.38 -15.97 19.91
C PHE A 239 15.49 -14.94 19.64
N GLU A 240 16.67 -15.10 20.26
CA GLU A 240 17.78 -14.15 20.06
C GLU A 240 18.32 -14.23 18.63
N TYR A 241 18.37 -15.44 18.04
CA TYR A 241 18.74 -15.61 16.64
C TYR A 241 17.76 -14.88 15.70
N ARG A 242 16.43 -15.06 15.89
CA ARG A 242 15.44 -14.35 15.06
C ARG A 242 15.53 -12.85 15.21
N LYS A 243 15.75 -12.34 16.43
CA LYS A 243 15.92 -10.92 16.70
C LYS A 243 17.16 -10.35 15.98
N ILE A 244 18.30 -11.02 16.07
CA ILE A 244 19.52 -10.62 15.37
C ILE A 244 19.28 -10.64 13.85
N LYS A 245 18.64 -11.69 13.33
CA LYS A 245 18.27 -11.81 11.90
C LYS A 245 17.38 -10.65 11.47
N GLN A 246 16.38 -10.27 12.26
CA GLN A 246 15.52 -9.12 11.99
C GLN A 246 16.31 -7.81 11.96
N GLU A 247 17.26 -7.60 12.88
CA GLU A 247 18.11 -6.41 12.89
C GLU A 247 18.98 -6.30 11.63
N HIS A 248 19.55 -7.40 11.16
CA HIS A 248 20.29 -7.43 9.90
C HIS A 248 19.40 -7.15 8.70
N PHE A 249 18.22 -7.74 8.66
CA PHE A 249 17.24 -7.51 7.59
C PHE A 249 16.79 -6.04 7.52
N ILE A 250 16.47 -5.42 8.66
CA ILE A 250 16.12 -3.99 8.73
C ILE A 250 17.28 -3.11 8.25
N ASN A 251 18.50 -3.46 8.62
CA ASN A 251 19.68 -2.74 8.16
C ASN A 251 19.88 -2.88 6.65
N ASP A 252 19.66 -4.06 6.09
CA ASP A 252 19.75 -4.32 4.65
C ASP A 252 18.73 -3.50 3.87
N LEU A 253 17.44 -3.51 4.27
CA LEU A 253 16.39 -2.69 3.67
C LEU A 253 16.77 -1.21 3.63
N LYS A 254 17.33 -0.69 4.74
CA LYS A 254 17.74 0.70 4.84
C LYS A 254 18.95 1.01 3.96
N CYS A 255 19.99 0.20 4.03
CA CYS A 255 21.27 0.47 3.36
C CYS A 255 21.19 0.21 1.86
N ARG A 256 20.43 -0.79 1.43
CA ARG A 256 20.30 -1.13 0.02
C ARG A 256 19.22 -0.32 -0.70
N TYR A 257 18.08 -0.14 -0.07
CA TYR A 257 16.86 0.35 -0.75
C TYR A 257 16.29 1.63 -0.17
N ASN A 258 16.96 2.22 0.82
CA ASN A 258 16.48 3.39 1.56
C ASN A 258 15.05 3.21 2.11
N ILE A 259 14.70 1.96 2.49
CA ILE A 259 13.44 1.62 3.14
C ILE A 259 13.64 1.70 4.65
N GLN A 260 12.96 2.63 5.30
CA GLN A 260 13.01 2.83 6.75
C GLN A 260 11.93 1.99 7.43
N THR A 261 12.33 1.21 8.42
CA THR A 261 11.42 0.31 9.14
C THR A 261 10.83 0.98 10.36
N VAL A 262 9.52 0.90 10.50
CA VAL A 262 8.75 1.21 11.70
C VAL A 262 8.44 -0.09 12.42
N LEU A 263 9.01 -0.29 13.60
CA LEU A 263 8.75 -1.48 14.42
C LEU A 263 7.53 -1.26 15.31
N ILE A 264 6.64 -2.26 15.28
CA ILE A 264 5.44 -2.33 16.11
C ILE A 264 5.46 -3.56 17.02
N ASP A 265 4.76 -3.50 18.15
CA ASP A 265 4.64 -4.64 19.08
C ASP A 265 3.50 -5.58 18.69
N SER A 266 2.43 -5.05 18.09
CA SER A 266 1.27 -5.83 17.61
C SER A 266 0.72 -5.26 16.31
N TYR A 267 0.08 -6.10 15.50
CA TYR A 267 -0.54 -5.68 14.24
C TYR A 267 -1.70 -4.68 14.42
N ALA A 268 -2.35 -4.66 15.59
CA ALA A 268 -3.38 -3.66 15.92
C ALA A 268 -2.84 -2.23 15.86
N GLN A 269 -1.55 -2.02 16.16
CA GLN A 269 -0.92 -0.69 16.06
C GLN A 269 -0.89 -0.13 14.64
N ILE A 270 -1.03 -0.95 13.59
CA ILE A 270 -1.15 -0.47 12.20
C ILE A 270 -2.38 0.42 12.07
N THR A 271 -3.52 -0.03 12.62
CA THR A 271 -4.77 0.73 12.59
C THR A 271 -4.62 2.07 13.33
N ASP A 272 -3.96 2.06 14.49
CA ASP A 272 -3.70 3.28 15.27
C ASP A 272 -2.80 4.26 14.50
N ILE A 273 -1.76 3.76 13.84
CA ILE A 273 -0.84 4.56 13.04
C ILE A 273 -1.57 5.18 11.85
N LEU A 274 -2.33 4.38 11.10
CA LEU A 274 -3.09 4.85 9.93
C LEU A 274 -4.17 5.88 10.35
N THR A 275 -4.86 5.64 11.47
CA THR A 275 -5.84 6.58 12.04
C THR A 275 -5.18 7.92 12.41
N LYS A 276 -3.98 7.90 12.97
CA LYS A 276 -3.23 9.12 13.27
C LYS A 276 -2.82 9.87 12.00
N ILE A 277 -2.39 9.16 10.95
CA ILE A 277 -2.09 9.76 9.63
C ILE A 277 -3.35 10.42 9.06
N GLU A 278 -4.50 9.72 9.07
CA GLU A 278 -5.79 10.26 8.62
C GLU A 278 -6.18 11.51 9.43
N ARG A 279 -6.00 11.48 10.74
CA ARG A 279 -6.27 12.63 11.61
C ARG A 279 -5.40 13.83 11.27
N VAL A 280 -4.08 13.63 11.10
CA VAL A 280 -3.15 14.71 10.71
C VAL A 280 -3.56 15.30 9.38
N HIS A 281 -3.92 14.47 8.40
CA HIS A 281 -4.41 14.92 7.09
C HIS A 281 -5.69 15.75 7.23
N LYS A 282 -6.68 15.30 8.01
CA LYS A 282 -7.94 16.02 8.23
C LYS A 282 -7.73 17.34 8.96
N GLN A 283 -6.82 17.41 9.93
CA GLN A 283 -6.50 18.62 10.66
C GLN A 283 -5.91 19.75 9.81
N ARG A 284 -5.45 19.45 8.61
CA ARG A 284 -4.99 20.46 7.63
C ARG A 284 -6.13 21.03 6.77
N THR A 285 -7.38 20.67 7.04
CA THR A 285 -8.54 21.20 6.34
C THR A 285 -9.27 22.18 7.28
N ILE A 286 -9.40 23.42 6.85
CA ILE A 286 -10.11 24.47 7.58
C ILE A 286 -11.42 24.73 6.85
N PHE A 287 -12.53 24.57 7.56
CA PHE A 287 -13.82 24.98 7.05
C PHE A 287 -14.03 26.47 7.36
N VAL A 288 -14.18 27.26 6.32
CA VAL A 288 -14.48 28.70 6.42
C VAL A 288 -15.92 28.90 5.97
N SER A 289 -16.77 29.33 6.87
CA SER A 289 -18.16 29.60 6.59
C SER A 289 -18.50 31.03 7.01
N GLY A 290 -19.20 31.74 6.15
CA GLY A 290 -19.70 33.09 6.44
C GLY A 290 -20.70 33.48 5.36
N ALA A 291 -21.65 34.30 5.77
CA ALA A 291 -22.55 35.02 4.88
C ALA A 291 -22.77 36.41 5.47
N ALA A 292 -22.72 37.43 4.62
CA ALA A 292 -23.02 38.79 5.04
C ALA A 292 -23.90 39.44 3.98
N ASP A 293 -24.94 40.10 4.47
CA ASP A 293 -25.80 41.00 3.69
C ASP A 293 -25.52 42.44 4.07
N ASP A 294 -24.99 42.65 5.29
CA ASP A 294 -24.51 43.92 5.80
C ASP A 294 -23.11 43.73 6.40
N TYR A 295 -22.16 44.54 5.96
CA TYR A 295 -20.77 44.49 6.39
C TYR A 295 -20.43 45.49 7.52
N SER A 296 -21.43 46.23 8.04
CA SER A 296 -21.19 47.22 9.07
C SER A 296 -20.47 46.68 10.32
N PRO A 297 -19.51 47.37 10.87
CA PRO A 297 -19.11 48.80 10.62
C PRO A 297 -18.02 48.94 9.52
N TRP A 298 -17.73 47.90 8.76
CA TRP A 298 -16.68 47.87 7.71
C TRP A 298 -17.28 48.30 6.37
N ALA A 299 -16.45 48.89 5.52
CA ALA A 299 -16.80 48.99 4.11
C ALA A 299 -16.79 47.59 3.48
N GLU A 300 -17.71 47.30 2.57
CA GLU A 300 -17.83 46.01 1.91
C GLU A 300 -16.49 45.55 1.27
N ALA A 301 -15.81 46.48 0.55
CA ALA A 301 -14.53 46.17 -0.07
C ALA A 301 -13.47 45.73 0.94
N ASP A 302 -13.37 46.41 2.10
CA ASP A 302 -12.38 46.11 3.12
C ASP A 302 -12.66 44.73 3.76
N ALA A 303 -13.94 44.40 3.98
CA ALA A 303 -14.35 43.11 4.52
C ALA A 303 -14.08 41.96 3.58
N LEU A 304 -14.34 42.13 2.29
CA LEU A 304 -14.05 41.12 1.25
C LEU A 304 -12.54 40.94 1.06
N ASP A 305 -11.76 42.03 1.04
CA ASP A 305 -10.30 41.97 0.99
C ASP A 305 -9.71 41.25 2.20
N LEU A 306 -10.25 41.46 3.38
CA LEU A 306 -9.83 40.72 4.58
C LEU A 306 -10.08 39.21 4.42
N CYS A 307 -11.25 38.82 3.91
CA CYS A 307 -11.60 37.41 3.69
C CYS A 307 -10.65 36.77 2.64
N ALA A 308 -10.37 37.47 1.56
CA ALA A 308 -9.42 37.02 0.54
C ALA A 308 -8.00 36.88 1.11
N ASN A 309 -7.53 37.86 1.87
CA ASN A 309 -6.19 37.81 2.49
C ASN A 309 -6.05 36.72 3.53
N ILE A 310 -7.10 36.43 4.33
CA ILE A 310 -7.11 35.33 5.31
C ILE A 310 -7.04 33.99 4.56
N SER A 311 -7.82 33.80 3.51
CA SER A 311 -7.79 32.53 2.74
C SER A 311 -6.46 32.34 2.04
N ALA A 312 -5.89 33.38 1.42
CA ALA A 312 -4.53 33.36 0.86
C ALA A 312 -3.49 32.93 1.92
N LEU A 313 -3.57 33.50 3.11
CA LEU A 313 -2.64 33.17 4.21
C LEU A 313 -2.78 31.72 4.69
N ILE A 314 -4.02 31.23 4.80
CA ILE A 314 -4.33 29.85 5.19
C ILE A 314 -3.70 28.88 4.14
N VAL A 315 -3.93 29.11 2.86
CA VAL A 315 -3.38 28.29 1.77
C VAL A 315 -1.85 28.38 1.73
N LYS A 316 -1.28 29.58 1.86
CA LYS A 316 0.19 29.81 1.92
C LYS A 316 0.84 29.05 3.10
N LYS A 317 0.11 28.84 4.20
CA LYS A 317 0.57 28.03 5.33
C LYS A 317 0.40 26.52 5.12
N GLY A 318 -0.08 26.06 3.95
CA GLY A 318 -0.25 24.67 3.59
C GLY A 318 -1.50 24.01 4.13
N PHE A 319 -2.51 24.81 4.52
CA PHE A 319 -3.84 24.28 4.86
C PHE A 319 -4.74 24.27 3.62
N ARG A 320 -5.72 23.37 3.63
CA ARG A 320 -6.82 23.35 2.65
C ARG A 320 -8.01 24.11 3.20
N ILE A 321 -8.73 24.79 2.32
CA ILE A 321 -9.96 25.49 2.67
C ILE A 321 -11.15 24.72 2.07
N VAL A 322 -12.18 24.52 2.88
CA VAL A 322 -13.52 24.13 2.43
C VAL A 322 -14.45 25.28 2.74
N ASN A 323 -15.18 25.73 1.74
CA ASN A 323 -16.06 26.88 1.82
C ASN A 323 -17.49 26.48 1.43
N GLY A 324 -18.47 26.96 2.15
CA GLY A 324 -19.91 26.75 1.88
C GLY A 324 -20.49 27.67 0.81
N LEU A 325 -19.68 28.51 0.15
CA LEU A 325 -20.10 29.49 -0.86
C LEU A 325 -21.26 30.40 -0.41
N GLY A 326 -21.24 30.80 0.86
CA GLY A 326 -22.23 31.75 1.41
C GLY A 326 -22.22 33.11 0.68
N LEU A 327 -23.39 33.71 0.58
CA LEU A 327 -23.57 35.00 -0.09
C LEU A 327 -22.60 36.05 0.46
N GLY A 328 -21.99 36.83 -0.43
CA GLY A 328 -21.08 37.93 -0.11
C GLY A 328 -19.66 37.49 0.23
N VAL A 329 -19.49 36.55 1.16
CA VAL A 329 -18.16 36.18 1.68
C VAL A 329 -17.55 34.99 0.90
N GLY A 330 -18.38 34.11 0.35
CA GLY A 330 -17.93 32.87 -0.28
C GLY A 330 -17.03 33.07 -1.49
N SER A 331 -17.33 34.02 -2.36
CA SER A 331 -16.51 34.38 -3.53
C SER A 331 -15.15 34.92 -3.14
N ALA A 332 -15.10 35.86 -2.16
CA ALA A 332 -13.85 36.43 -1.68
C ALA A 332 -12.89 35.40 -1.08
N ILE A 333 -13.42 34.34 -0.41
CA ILE A 333 -12.61 33.23 0.10
C ILE A 333 -11.99 32.41 -1.05
N VAL A 334 -12.67 32.29 -2.19
CA VAL A 334 -12.18 31.55 -3.38
C VAL A 334 -11.15 32.38 -4.16
N GLU A 335 -11.28 33.70 -4.17
CA GLU A 335 -10.37 34.61 -4.86
C GLU A 335 -8.99 34.70 -4.17
N GLY A 336 -8.93 34.58 -2.86
CA GLY A 336 -7.70 34.57 -2.08
C GLY A 336 -6.97 33.23 -2.12
#